data_11707ae7c53c2cd8e41b9972a2acbb36
#
_entry.id   11707ae7c53c2cd8e41b9972a2acbb36
#
_cell.length_a   1.000
_cell.length_b   1.000
_cell.length_c   1.000
_cell.angle_alpha   90.00
_cell.angle_beta   90.00
_cell.angle_gamma   90.00
#
_symmetry.space_group_name_H-M   'P 1'
#
loop_
_entity.id
_entity.type
_entity.pdbx_description
1 polymer ?
#
loop_
_entity_poly.entity_id
_entity_poly.type
_entity_poly.pdbx_seq_one_letter_code
_entity_poly.pdbx_strand_id
1 'polypeptide(L)'
;MLPPQRRRPGLRPALRRARRRLQRADPAEAAAILEEKAQAAEEQGMLDRTGDLHLEAARCYLQLDDIDRADDHVLKALQLFIQARRPAKVRRLVPRMMAVLHKKGYHDEAEKLRQEVDALLGALPGERAIPWGERGVQRGSLPAKCPSCGGPIRSDEVNWIDSRSAECAYCGGIVKAT
;
A
#
# COMPACT_ATOMS: atom_id res chain seq x y z
N MET A 1 6.55 -11.30 46.99
CA MET A 1 6.51 -10.04 46.23
C MET A 1 7.08 -10.30 44.83
N LEU A 2 6.22 -10.37 43.80
CA LEU A 2 6.65 -10.52 42.40
C LEU A 2 7.05 -9.14 41.87
N PRO A 3 8.19 -9.01 41.14
CA PRO A 3 8.58 -7.73 40.54
C PRO A 3 7.59 -7.28 39.48
N PRO A 4 7.37 -5.97 39.32
CA PRO A 4 6.42 -5.45 38.34
C PRO A 4 6.87 -5.83 36.92
N GLN A 5 6.00 -6.54 36.21
CA GLN A 5 6.21 -6.87 34.80
C GLN A 5 6.25 -5.57 34.00
N ARG A 6 7.43 -5.19 33.51
CA ARG A 6 7.60 -4.08 32.58
C ARG A 6 6.76 -4.38 31.35
N ARG A 7 5.67 -3.65 31.14
CA ARG A 7 4.88 -3.70 29.92
C ARG A 7 5.83 -3.42 28.74
N ARG A 8 6.07 -4.43 27.92
CA ARG A 8 6.82 -4.25 26.66
C ARG A 8 6.12 -3.17 25.85
N PRO A 9 6.80 -2.09 25.45
CA PRO A 9 6.19 -1.06 24.62
C PRO A 9 5.66 -1.73 23.36
N GLY A 10 4.38 -1.50 23.03
CA GLY A 10 3.72 -2.14 21.91
C GLY A 10 4.53 -1.96 20.64
N LEU A 11 4.59 -3.01 19.81
CA LEU A 11 5.36 -3.09 18.56
C LEU A 11 5.12 -1.88 17.62
N ARG A 12 3.91 -1.33 17.64
CA ARG A 12 3.50 -0.16 16.81
C ARG A 12 4.29 1.14 17.07
N PRO A 13 4.59 1.56 18.33
CA PRO A 13 5.39 2.76 18.56
C PRO A 13 6.86 2.59 18.19
N ALA A 14 7.42 1.39 18.33
CA ALA A 14 8.80 1.10 17.95
C ALA A 14 8.97 1.16 16.41
N LEU A 15 8.04 0.58 15.65
CA LEU A 15 8.01 0.66 14.18
C LEU A 15 7.84 2.11 13.68
N ARG A 16 7.00 2.92 14.34
CA ARG A 16 6.86 4.34 13.98
C ARG A 16 8.15 5.13 14.23
N ARG A 17 8.87 4.84 15.31
CA ARG A 17 10.16 5.49 15.61
C ARG A 17 11.25 5.06 14.64
N ALA A 18 11.33 3.77 14.32
CA ALA A 18 12.24 3.26 13.31
C ALA A 18 11.96 3.91 11.94
N ARG A 19 10.70 3.97 11.52
CA ARG A 19 10.28 4.62 10.27
C ARG A 19 10.65 6.11 10.22
N ARG A 20 10.50 6.86 11.33
CA ARG A 20 10.91 8.27 11.40
C ARG A 20 12.43 8.45 11.35
N ARG A 21 13.20 7.51 11.88
CA ARG A 21 14.67 7.52 11.78
C ARG A 21 15.11 7.21 10.35
N LEU A 22 14.51 6.23 9.70
CA LEU A 22 14.76 5.88 8.30
C LEU A 22 14.39 7.02 7.34
N GLN A 23 13.35 7.80 7.62
CA GLN A 23 12.96 8.98 6.84
C GLN A 23 13.98 10.15 6.93
N ARG A 24 14.89 10.12 7.90
CA ARG A 24 15.98 11.12 8.09
C ARG A 24 17.35 10.60 7.69
N ALA A 25 17.48 9.31 7.45
CA ALA A 25 18.69 8.66 6.96
C ALA A 25 18.74 8.76 5.42
N ASP A 26 19.93 8.61 4.88
CA ASP A 26 20.10 8.41 3.44
C ASP A 26 19.27 7.18 3.01
N PRO A 27 18.43 7.28 1.97
CA PRO A 27 17.64 6.16 1.50
C PRO A 27 18.47 4.91 1.17
N ALA A 28 19.71 5.06 0.68
CA ALA A 28 20.59 3.94 0.39
C ALA A 28 21.05 3.22 1.68
N GLU A 29 21.47 3.98 2.70
CA GLU A 29 21.83 3.42 4.01
C GLU A 29 20.61 2.75 4.67
N ALA A 30 19.45 3.39 4.59
CA ALA A 30 18.21 2.84 5.11
C ALA A 30 17.83 1.51 4.44
N ALA A 31 18.00 1.39 3.12
CA ALA A 31 17.74 0.17 2.37
C ALA A 31 18.66 -0.96 2.87
N ALA A 32 19.97 -0.72 2.96
CA ALA A 32 20.95 -1.72 3.42
C ALA A 32 20.63 -2.25 4.84
N ILE A 33 20.25 -1.36 5.77
CA ILE A 33 19.84 -1.75 7.12
C ILE A 33 18.55 -2.59 7.10
N LEU A 34 17.62 -2.27 6.21
CA LEU A 34 16.36 -3.03 6.08
C LEU A 34 16.58 -4.41 5.49
N GLU A 35 17.48 -4.54 4.54
CA GLU A 35 17.90 -5.82 3.94
C GLU A 35 18.56 -6.73 4.98
N GLU A 36 19.52 -6.23 5.75
CA GLU A 36 20.15 -6.98 6.86
C GLU A 36 19.09 -7.49 7.85
N LYS A 37 18.15 -6.63 8.23
CA LYS A 37 17.06 -7.02 9.13
C LYS A 37 16.08 -8.00 8.50
N ALA A 38 15.83 -7.89 7.20
CA ALA A 38 14.98 -8.82 6.47
C ALA A 38 15.62 -10.21 6.44
N GLN A 39 16.91 -10.28 6.16
CA GLN A 39 17.66 -11.55 6.20
C GLN A 39 17.61 -12.18 7.60
N ALA A 40 17.90 -11.42 8.66
CA ALA A 40 17.82 -11.93 10.02
C ALA A 40 16.41 -12.40 10.42
N ALA A 41 15.37 -11.74 9.92
CA ALA A 41 13.99 -12.15 10.14
C ALA A 41 13.60 -13.40 9.34
N GLU A 42 14.15 -13.55 8.12
CA GLU A 42 13.95 -14.74 7.27
C GLU A 42 14.58 -15.98 7.91
N GLU A 43 15.81 -15.89 8.43
CA GLU A 43 16.49 -16.94 9.18
C GLU A 43 15.71 -17.42 10.42
N GLN A 44 14.93 -16.49 11.04
CA GLN A 44 14.06 -16.81 12.17
C GLN A 44 12.67 -17.31 11.74
N GLY A 45 12.41 -17.49 10.44
CA GLY A 45 11.13 -17.95 9.91
C GLY A 45 9.98 -16.92 10.05
N MET A 46 10.30 -15.65 10.32
CA MET A 46 9.29 -14.59 10.52
C MET A 46 8.79 -14.02 9.18
N LEU A 47 8.19 -14.85 8.32
CA LEU A 47 7.84 -14.53 6.94
C LEU A 47 7.03 -13.23 6.78
N ASP A 48 6.00 -13.00 7.61
CA ASP A 48 5.16 -11.79 7.53
C ASP A 48 5.96 -10.52 7.85
N ARG A 49 6.89 -10.61 8.81
CA ARG A 49 7.77 -9.50 9.19
C ARG A 49 8.84 -9.26 8.13
N THR A 50 9.42 -10.33 7.59
CA THR A 50 10.39 -10.26 6.48
C THR A 50 9.77 -9.55 5.27
N GLY A 51 8.53 -9.91 4.91
CA GLY A 51 7.80 -9.23 3.85
C GLY A 51 7.59 -7.73 4.13
N ASP A 52 7.26 -7.34 5.37
CA ASP A 52 7.14 -5.92 5.73
C ASP A 52 8.47 -5.16 5.60
N LEU A 53 9.60 -5.79 5.94
CA LEU A 53 10.92 -5.19 5.81
C LEU A 53 11.32 -5.00 4.35
N HIS A 54 11.05 -5.98 3.49
CA HIS A 54 11.24 -5.85 2.04
C HIS A 54 10.39 -4.71 1.45
N LEU A 55 9.14 -4.52 1.87
CA LEU A 55 8.34 -3.39 1.41
C LEU A 55 8.90 -2.02 1.84
N GLU A 56 9.49 -1.94 3.03
CA GLU A 56 10.15 -0.69 3.44
C GLU A 56 11.45 -0.47 2.65
N ALA A 57 12.22 -1.52 2.33
CA ALA A 57 13.40 -1.43 1.45
C ALA A 57 13.01 -0.98 0.03
N ALA A 58 11.95 -1.57 -0.54
CA ALA A 58 11.41 -1.15 -1.84
C ALA A 58 11.06 0.35 -1.88
N ARG A 59 10.53 0.90 -0.80
CA ARG A 59 10.25 2.34 -0.71
C ARG A 59 11.51 3.19 -0.72
N CYS A 60 12.59 2.72 -0.11
CA CYS A 60 13.88 3.40 -0.14
C CYS A 60 14.43 3.40 -1.57
N TYR A 61 14.41 2.27 -2.27
CA TYR A 61 14.84 2.18 -3.66
C TYR A 61 13.98 3.03 -4.60
N LEU A 62 12.66 3.07 -4.37
CA LEU A 62 11.77 3.95 -5.13
C LEU A 62 12.05 5.45 -4.91
N GLN A 63 12.64 5.85 -3.77
CA GLN A 63 13.12 7.22 -3.53
C GLN A 63 14.43 7.51 -4.26
N LEU A 64 15.24 6.49 -4.54
CA LEU A 64 16.48 6.56 -5.32
C LEU A 64 16.23 6.43 -6.83
N ASP A 65 14.96 6.30 -7.25
CA ASP A 65 14.54 5.99 -8.62
C ASP A 65 15.16 4.69 -9.18
N ASP A 66 15.59 3.79 -8.27
CA ASP A 66 16.05 2.43 -8.59
C ASP A 66 14.83 1.49 -8.62
N ILE A 67 14.13 1.51 -9.75
CA ILE A 67 12.87 0.79 -9.92
C ILE A 67 13.07 -0.71 -9.93
N ASP A 68 14.17 -1.19 -10.50
CA ASP A 68 14.45 -2.63 -10.62
C ASP A 68 14.59 -3.27 -9.23
N ARG A 69 15.42 -2.70 -8.35
CA ARG A 69 15.53 -3.18 -6.97
C ARG A 69 14.24 -3.00 -6.18
N ALA A 70 13.52 -1.90 -6.41
CA ALA A 70 12.23 -1.71 -5.76
C ALA A 70 11.24 -2.82 -6.13
N ASP A 71 11.20 -3.23 -7.40
CA ASP A 71 10.33 -4.30 -7.91
C ASP A 71 10.71 -5.66 -7.32
N ASP A 72 11.99 -6.01 -7.33
CA ASP A 72 12.51 -7.26 -6.71
C ASP A 72 12.07 -7.40 -5.25
N HIS A 73 12.22 -6.33 -4.47
CA HIS A 73 11.80 -6.31 -3.07
C HIS A 73 10.28 -6.39 -2.89
N VAL A 74 9.52 -5.76 -3.77
CA VAL A 74 8.05 -5.86 -3.77
C VAL A 74 7.62 -7.30 -4.02
N LEU A 75 8.15 -7.95 -5.05
CA LEU A 75 7.81 -9.32 -5.41
C LEU A 75 8.19 -10.31 -4.30
N LYS A 76 9.39 -10.19 -3.75
CA LYS A 76 9.82 -10.99 -2.61
C LYS A 76 8.86 -10.83 -1.42
N ALA A 77 8.44 -9.60 -1.11
CA ALA A 77 7.50 -9.34 -0.04
C ALA A 77 6.13 -9.99 -0.28
N LEU A 78 5.60 -9.91 -1.51
CA LEU A 78 4.32 -10.51 -1.86
C LEU A 78 4.36 -12.04 -1.77
N GLN A 79 5.43 -12.66 -2.25
CA GLN A 79 5.67 -14.10 -2.11
C GLN A 79 5.70 -14.53 -0.63
N LEU A 80 6.42 -13.80 0.21
CA LEU A 80 6.51 -14.07 1.65
C LEU A 80 5.14 -13.94 2.34
N PHE A 81 4.31 -12.96 1.96
CA PHE A 81 2.95 -12.85 2.52
C PHE A 81 2.06 -14.01 2.10
N ILE A 82 2.21 -14.53 0.88
CA ILE A 82 1.49 -15.71 0.41
C ILE A 82 1.94 -16.94 1.19
N GLN A 83 3.25 -17.15 1.36
CA GLN A 83 3.81 -18.25 2.16
C GLN A 83 3.34 -18.14 3.64
N ALA A 84 3.25 -16.93 4.18
CA ALA A 84 2.72 -16.66 5.52
C ALA A 84 1.19 -16.82 5.62
N ARG A 85 0.52 -17.29 4.55
CA ARG A 85 -0.94 -17.42 4.43
C ARG A 85 -1.70 -16.10 4.68
N ARG A 86 -1.18 -15.00 4.12
CA ARG A 86 -1.75 -13.65 4.22
C ARG A 86 -2.21 -13.07 2.86
N PRO A 87 -3.00 -13.80 2.04
CA PRO A 87 -3.42 -13.30 0.73
C PRO A 87 -4.27 -12.02 0.82
N ALA A 88 -5.05 -11.86 1.88
CA ALA A 88 -5.81 -10.64 2.13
C ALA A 88 -4.91 -9.40 2.31
N LYS A 89 -3.68 -9.56 2.84
CA LYS A 89 -2.68 -8.48 2.95
C LYS A 89 -2.18 -8.07 1.56
N VAL A 90 -1.89 -9.04 0.71
CA VAL A 90 -1.48 -8.81 -0.70
C VAL A 90 -2.56 -8.01 -1.43
N ARG A 91 -3.82 -8.47 -1.40
CA ARG A 91 -4.95 -7.79 -2.06
C ARG A 91 -5.15 -6.35 -1.62
N ARG A 92 -4.84 -6.04 -0.37
CA ARG A 92 -4.95 -4.66 0.16
C ARG A 92 -3.77 -3.78 -0.22
N LEU A 93 -2.58 -4.35 -0.34
CA LEU A 93 -1.34 -3.61 -0.62
C LEU A 93 -1.20 -3.26 -2.08
N VAL A 94 -1.43 -4.23 -2.97
CA VAL A 94 -1.13 -4.10 -4.40
C VAL A 94 -1.83 -2.89 -5.07
N PRO A 95 -3.12 -2.61 -4.86
CA PRO A 95 -3.73 -1.42 -5.45
C PRO A 95 -3.06 -0.10 -5.04
N ARG A 96 -2.52 -0.04 -3.81
CA ARG A 96 -1.80 1.14 -3.31
C ARG A 96 -0.42 1.27 -3.95
N MET A 97 0.25 0.14 -4.18
CA MET A 97 1.55 0.10 -4.84
C MET A 97 1.41 0.52 -6.30
N MET A 98 0.43 -0.01 -7.02
CA MET A 98 0.09 0.40 -8.38
C MET A 98 -0.20 1.91 -8.47
N ALA A 99 -0.99 2.45 -7.54
CA ALA A 99 -1.27 3.88 -7.50
C ALA A 99 0.00 4.74 -7.31
N VAL A 100 0.97 4.26 -6.54
CA VAL A 100 2.27 4.95 -6.38
C VAL A 100 3.09 4.89 -7.66
N LEU A 101 3.17 3.72 -8.32
CA LEU A 101 3.87 3.54 -9.60
C LEU A 101 3.26 4.43 -10.68
N HIS A 102 1.94 4.41 -10.86
CA HIS A 102 1.25 5.28 -11.81
C HIS A 102 1.50 6.77 -11.54
N LYS A 103 1.47 7.19 -10.26
CA LYS A 103 1.76 8.58 -9.89
C LYS A 103 3.18 9.01 -10.23
N LYS A 104 4.14 8.09 -10.20
CA LYS A 104 5.53 8.33 -10.58
C LYS A 104 5.79 8.18 -12.09
N GLY A 105 4.82 7.73 -12.87
CA GLY A 105 4.94 7.51 -14.30
C GLY A 105 5.42 6.12 -14.72
N TYR A 106 5.58 5.20 -13.77
CA TYR A 106 6.00 3.81 -14.00
C TYR A 106 4.79 2.93 -14.37
N HIS A 107 4.23 3.15 -15.56
CA HIS A 107 3.00 2.47 -15.99
C HIS A 107 3.25 1.01 -16.38
N ASP A 108 4.36 0.73 -17.05
CA ASP A 108 4.72 -0.62 -17.49
C ASP A 108 5.05 -1.53 -16.30
N GLU A 109 5.74 -1.00 -15.30
CA GLU A 109 6.06 -1.69 -14.07
C GLU A 109 4.80 -1.98 -13.24
N ALA A 110 3.84 -1.06 -13.24
CA ALA A 110 2.55 -1.29 -12.59
C ALA A 110 1.78 -2.43 -13.25
N GLU A 111 1.78 -2.50 -14.60
CA GLU A 111 1.13 -3.59 -15.34
C GLU A 111 1.85 -4.93 -15.14
N LYS A 112 3.19 -4.93 -15.15
CA LYS A 112 4.01 -6.11 -14.84
C LYS A 112 3.71 -6.64 -13.44
N LEU A 113 3.72 -5.77 -12.43
CA LEU A 113 3.36 -6.12 -11.05
C LEU A 113 1.96 -6.73 -10.97
N ARG A 114 0.99 -6.19 -11.72
CA ARG A 114 -0.36 -6.74 -11.79
C ARG A 114 -0.37 -8.18 -12.29
N GLN A 115 0.32 -8.46 -13.40
CA GLN A 115 0.38 -9.78 -14.01
C GLN A 115 1.04 -10.80 -13.06
N GLU A 116 2.11 -10.43 -12.41
CA GLU A 116 2.81 -11.30 -11.46
C GLU A 116 1.96 -11.61 -10.22
N VAL A 117 1.23 -10.62 -9.71
CA VAL A 117 0.31 -10.85 -8.58
C VAL A 117 -0.86 -11.74 -8.97
N ASP A 118 -1.40 -11.59 -10.18
CA ASP A 118 -2.46 -12.47 -10.68
C ASP A 118 -1.96 -13.92 -10.79
N ALA A 119 -0.74 -14.12 -11.29
CA ALA A 119 -0.12 -15.43 -11.35
C ALA A 119 0.09 -16.05 -9.96
N LEU A 120 0.58 -15.26 -9.00
CA LEU A 120 0.81 -15.69 -7.62
C LEU A 120 -0.49 -16.04 -6.88
N LEU A 121 -1.54 -15.25 -7.04
CA LEU A 121 -2.83 -15.48 -6.39
C LEU A 121 -3.65 -16.56 -7.10
N GLY A 122 -3.55 -16.64 -8.42
CA GLY A 122 -4.23 -17.67 -9.23
C GLY A 122 -3.74 -19.10 -8.96
N ALA A 123 -2.50 -19.23 -8.46
CA ALA A 123 -1.95 -20.53 -8.03
C ALA A 123 -2.49 -21.00 -6.67
N LEU A 124 -3.23 -20.18 -5.93
CA LEU A 124 -3.75 -20.54 -4.62
C LEU A 124 -5.13 -21.21 -4.71
N PRO A 125 -5.32 -22.40 -4.12
CA PRO A 125 -6.61 -23.09 -4.14
C PRO A 125 -7.70 -22.24 -3.45
N GLY A 126 -8.84 -22.04 -4.14
CA GLY A 126 -9.99 -21.32 -3.60
C GLY A 126 -9.88 -19.80 -3.58
N GLU A 127 -8.77 -19.22 -4.03
CA GLU A 127 -8.59 -17.79 -4.13
C GLU A 127 -9.11 -17.31 -5.51
N ARG A 128 -9.99 -16.30 -5.46
CA ARG A 128 -10.46 -15.63 -6.68
C ARG A 128 -9.42 -14.63 -7.14
N ALA A 129 -9.18 -14.54 -8.46
CA ALA A 129 -8.41 -13.48 -9.06
C ALA A 129 -8.84 -12.11 -8.52
N ILE A 130 -7.88 -11.21 -8.32
CA ILE A 130 -8.24 -9.83 -7.98
C ILE A 130 -8.90 -9.25 -9.23
N PRO A 131 -10.14 -8.79 -9.18
CA PRO A 131 -10.70 -8.06 -10.30
C PRO A 131 -9.98 -6.72 -10.39
N TRP A 132 -8.96 -6.64 -11.24
CA TRP A 132 -8.18 -5.43 -11.52
C TRP A 132 -8.94 -4.43 -12.39
N GLY A 133 -10.02 -4.90 -13.06
CA GLY A 133 -10.91 -4.01 -13.75
C GLY A 133 -11.41 -3.01 -12.73
N GLU A 134 -11.26 -1.74 -13.08
CA GLU A 134 -11.97 -0.62 -12.51
C GLU A 134 -13.06 -1.06 -11.50
N ARG A 135 -12.65 -1.46 -10.32
CA ARG A 135 -13.42 -0.99 -9.21
C ARG A 135 -13.12 0.52 -9.17
N GLY A 136 -13.64 1.21 -10.10
CA GLY A 136 -14.28 2.41 -9.72
C GLY A 136 -14.95 2.03 -8.43
N VAL A 137 -14.42 2.49 -7.30
CA VAL A 137 -15.18 2.56 -6.07
C VAL A 137 -16.57 2.78 -6.58
N GLN A 138 -17.52 1.84 -6.31
CA GLN A 138 -18.90 2.11 -6.71
C GLN A 138 -19.22 3.42 -6.03
N ARG A 139 -18.87 4.47 -6.72
CA ARG A 139 -19.09 5.83 -6.31
C ARG A 139 -20.59 5.96 -6.41
N GLY A 140 -21.22 6.25 -5.30
CA GLY A 140 -22.62 6.52 -5.30
C GLY A 140 -22.95 7.60 -6.32
N SER A 141 -24.16 7.68 -6.76
CA SER A 141 -24.62 8.72 -7.67
C SER A 141 -24.59 10.08 -6.97
N LEU A 142 -23.82 11.01 -7.52
CA LEU A 142 -23.81 12.38 -7.01
C LEU A 142 -25.05 13.15 -7.52
N PRO A 143 -25.62 14.06 -6.70
CA PRO A 143 -26.69 14.92 -7.16
C PRO A 143 -26.18 15.83 -8.28
N ALA A 144 -27.03 16.15 -9.25
CA ALA A 144 -26.67 16.99 -10.40
C ALA A 144 -26.25 18.42 -10.01
N LYS A 145 -26.62 18.89 -8.81
CA LYS A 145 -26.27 20.20 -8.26
C LYS A 145 -25.78 20.10 -6.83
N CYS A 146 -24.81 20.90 -6.47
CA CYS A 146 -24.29 21.00 -5.12
C CYS A 146 -25.36 21.54 -4.16
N PRO A 147 -25.67 20.85 -3.05
CA PRO A 147 -26.65 21.33 -2.09
C PRO A 147 -26.22 22.61 -1.37
N SER A 148 -24.92 22.93 -1.35
CA SER A 148 -24.41 24.12 -0.66
C SER A 148 -24.36 25.37 -1.54
N CYS A 149 -23.94 25.23 -2.83
CA CYS A 149 -23.75 26.39 -3.70
C CYS A 149 -24.61 26.37 -4.97
N GLY A 150 -25.37 25.30 -5.24
CA GLY A 150 -26.20 25.15 -6.44
C GLY A 150 -25.40 24.89 -7.73
N GLY A 151 -24.08 24.90 -7.70
CA GLY A 151 -23.22 24.64 -8.85
C GLY A 151 -23.41 23.23 -9.42
N PRO A 152 -23.22 23.04 -10.74
CA PRO A 152 -23.34 21.72 -11.36
C PRO A 152 -22.26 20.77 -10.80
N ILE A 153 -22.62 19.52 -10.58
CA ILE A 153 -21.69 18.49 -10.15
C ILE A 153 -21.56 17.45 -11.23
N ARG A 154 -20.32 17.18 -11.63
CA ARG A 154 -19.95 16.08 -12.52
C ARG A 154 -19.00 15.14 -11.78
N SER A 155 -19.25 13.85 -11.84
CA SER A 155 -18.49 12.83 -11.10
C SER A 155 -17.03 12.70 -11.55
N ASP A 156 -16.70 13.20 -12.73
CA ASP A 156 -15.35 13.28 -13.32
C ASP A 156 -14.58 14.57 -12.94
N GLU A 157 -15.29 15.60 -12.48
CA GLU A 157 -14.69 16.90 -12.12
C GLU A 157 -14.56 17.13 -10.60
N VAL A 158 -15.19 16.28 -9.79
CA VAL A 158 -15.13 16.40 -8.32
C VAL A 158 -13.96 15.63 -7.72
N ASN A 159 -13.45 16.13 -6.61
CA ASN A 159 -12.46 15.43 -5.83
C ASN A 159 -13.13 14.44 -4.87
N TRP A 160 -13.06 13.14 -5.14
CA TRP A 160 -13.66 12.13 -4.30
C TRP A 160 -12.85 11.92 -3.01
N ILE A 161 -13.49 12.08 -1.86
CA ILE A 161 -12.91 11.84 -0.54
C ILE A 161 -12.99 10.35 -0.21
N ASP A 162 -14.15 9.73 -0.49
CA ASP A 162 -14.42 8.31 -0.32
C ASP A 162 -15.47 7.83 -1.35
N SER A 163 -15.98 6.59 -1.22
CA SER A 163 -16.98 6.02 -2.14
C SER A 163 -18.34 6.71 -2.11
N ARG A 164 -18.61 7.52 -1.08
CA ARG A 164 -19.92 8.15 -0.83
C ARG A 164 -19.85 9.65 -0.64
N SER A 165 -18.68 10.25 -0.68
CA SER A 165 -18.49 11.69 -0.49
C SER A 165 -17.46 12.25 -1.43
N ALA A 166 -17.77 13.42 -2.00
CA ALA A 166 -16.89 14.17 -2.88
C ALA A 166 -16.88 15.64 -2.48
N GLU A 167 -15.79 16.33 -2.78
CA GLU A 167 -15.66 17.77 -2.59
C GLU A 167 -16.12 18.49 -3.86
N CYS A 168 -17.01 19.46 -3.69
CA CYS A 168 -17.51 20.27 -4.80
C CYS A 168 -16.38 21.15 -5.37
N ALA A 169 -16.14 21.08 -6.67
CA ALA A 169 -15.12 21.87 -7.36
C ALA A 169 -15.34 23.40 -7.27
N TYR A 170 -16.58 23.84 -6.99
CA TYR A 170 -16.92 25.26 -6.97
C TYR A 170 -16.83 25.90 -5.58
N CYS A 171 -17.24 25.20 -4.52
CA CYS A 171 -17.30 25.78 -3.18
C CYS A 171 -16.53 25.01 -2.11
N GLY A 172 -15.90 23.88 -2.45
CA GLY A 172 -15.22 23.04 -1.49
C GLY A 172 -16.15 22.28 -0.50
N GLY A 173 -17.46 22.44 -0.64
CA GLY A 173 -18.45 21.79 0.23
C GLY A 173 -18.51 20.27 -0.03
N ILE A 174 -18.71 19.49 1.03
CA ILE A 174 -18.82 18.02 0.92
C ILE A 174 -20.21 17.66 0.39
N VAL A 175 -20.23 16.91 -0.71
CA VAL A 175 -21.44 16.37 -1.34
C VAL A 175 -21.49 14.87 -1.10
N LYS A 176 -22.60 14.38 -0.59
CA LYS A 176 -22.84 12.96 -0.37
C LYS A 176 -23.48 12.33 -1.61
N ALA A 177 -22.95 11.17 -1.99
CA ALA A 177 -23.56 10.32 -3.00
C ALA A 177 -24.67 9.44 -2.37
N THR A 178 -25.69 9.18 -3.15
CA THR A 178 -26.81 8.28 -2.81
C THR A 178 -26.57 6.87 -3.34
#